data_dd358fe119245d81c27ccdd264c2902b
#
_entry.id   dd358fe119245d81c27ccdd264c2902b
#
_cell.length_a   1.000
_cell.length_b   1.000
_cell.length_c   1.000
_cell.angle_alpha   90.00
_cell.angle_beta   90.00
_cell.angle_gamma   90.00
#
_symmetry.space_group_name_H-M   'P 1'
#
loop_
_entity.id
_entity.type
_entity.pdbx_description
1 polymer ?
#
loop_
_entity_poly.entity_id
_entity_poly.type
_entity_poly.pdbx_seq_one_letter_code
_entity_poly.pdbx_strand_id
1 'polypeptide(L)'
;MRSADAEARIRDILRNSGVQLSQVIFYQIATEDAWIRDYGPTFVVKTDGELAMVKWKFNAWGEKYEDLLNDNRIPYELNRIENLPMFEPGIVLEGGSIEVNGAGIVLTTEQCLLNRNRNPELSREDIENYLKDYLSVSSVVWLKEGIVGDDTDGHIDDIARFVDRETVVCAFEDDPSDENHELLKENFELLKQSGFRVIRLPMPGFVGDDQGRLPASYANFYIGNGAIVVPQFGHANDQRALDILRDCFPGRRIVGVNCTAMVHGLGTIHCCSQQEPRRTA
;
A
#
# COMPACT_ATOMS: atom_id res chain seq x y z
N MET A 1 5.35 17.40 -7.00
CA MET A 1 4.68 18.07 -8.16
C MET A 1 5.71 18.50 -9.17
N ARG A 2 5.45 18.30 -10.45
CA ARG A 2 6.43 18.56 -11.53
C ARG A 2 6.67 20.07 -11.83
N SER A 3 5.75 20.97 -11.46
CA SER A 3 5.87 22.39 -11.80
C SER A 3 5.04 23.29 -10.88
N ALA A 4 5.37 24.61 -10.89
CA ALA A 4 4.60 25.64 -10.21
C ALA A 4 3.15 25.76 -10.75
N ASP A 5 2.96 25.53 -12.06
CA ASP A 5 1.61 25.55 -12.67
C ASP A 5 0.75 24.38 -12.18
N ALA A 6 1.35 23.19 -11.98
CA ALA A 6 0.67 22.05 -11.39
C ALA A 6 0.30 22.35 -9.93
N GLU A 7 1.18 22.97 -9.16
CA GLU A 7 0.91 23.39 -7.79
C GLU A 7 -0.27 24.40 -7.75
N ALA A 8 -0.26 25.41 -8.60
CA ALA A 8 -1.33 26.41 -8.65
C ALA A 8 -2.70 25.76 -8.90
N ARG A 9 -2.79 24.86 -9.88
CA ARG A 9 -4.03 24.11 -10.16
C ARG A 9 -4.49 23.26 -8.98
N ILE A 10 -3.58 22.54 -8.32
CA ILE A 10 -3.91 21.71 -7.16
C ILE A 10 -4.39 22.58 -6.00
N ARG A 11 -3.74 23.71 -5.74
CA ARG A 11 -4.17 24.68 -4.72
C ARG A 11 -5.58 25.18 -4.98
N ASP A 12 -5.93 25.46 -6.23
CA ASP A 12 -7.28 25.93 -6.59
C ASP A 12 -8.32 24.80 -6.41
N ILE A 13 -8.01 23.57 -6.80
CA ILE A 13 -8.88 22.40 -6.57
C ILE A 13 -9.14 22.22 -5.07
N LEU A 14 -8.09 22.20 -4.25
CA LEU A 14 -8.20 22.01 -2.82
C LEU A 14 -9.00 23.14 -2.15
N ARG A 15 -8.74 24.40 -2.54
CA ARG A 15 -9.47 25.56 -2.03
C ARG A 15 -10.96 25.49 -2.38
N ASN A 16 -11.29 25.15 -3.63
CA ASN A 16 -12.68 25.02 -4.09
C ASN A 16 -13.39 23.83 -3.43
N SER A 17 -12.64 22.84 -2.96
CA SER A 17 -13.17 21.70 -2.18
C SER A 17 -13.26 22.00 -0.68
N GLY A 18 -12.97 23.21 -0.24
CA GLY A 18 -13.07 23.63 1.18
C GLY A 18 -11.89 23.19 2.06
N VAL A 19 -10.78 22.74 1.46
CA VAL A 19 -9.58 22.34 2.21
C VAL A 19 -8.84 23.57 2.76
N GLN A 20 -8.48 23.50 4.04
CA GLN A 20 -7.64 24.53 4.68
C GLN A 20 -6.18 24.37 4.25
N LEU A 21 -5.73 25.20 3.31
CA LEU A 21 -4.38 25.10 2.72
C LEU A 21 -3.24 25.29 3.73
N SER A 22 -3.49 25.87 4.91
CA SER A 22 -2.52 25.98 6.00
C SER A 22 -2.09 24.62 6.57
N GLN A 23 -2.84 23.56 6.30
CA GLN A 23 -2.53 22.18 6.71
C GLN A 23 -1.92 21.37 5.57
N VAL A 24 -1.63 21.98 4.44
CA VAL A 24 -1.09 21.30 3.25
C VAL A 24 0.26 21.91 2.91
N ILE A 25 1.28 21.06 2.89
CA ILE A 25 2.61 21.43 2.45
C ILE A 25 2.80 20.91 1.02
N PHE A 26 3.35 21.74 0.16
CA PHE A 26 3.58 21.40 -1.24
C PHE A 26 5.08 21.32 -1.51
N TYR A 27 5.52 20.17 -1.99
CA TYR A 27 6.90 19.97 -2.44
C TYR A 27 6.95 19.87 -3.96
N GLN A 28 7.85 20.63 -4.57
CA GLN A 28 8.11 20.57 -6.01
C GLN A 28 9.21 19.54 -6.27
N ILE A 29 8.85 18.28 -6.26
CA ILE A 29 9.70 17.15 -6.61
C ILE A 29 9.14 16.53 -7.88
N ALA A 30 9.97 16.44 -8.92
CA ALA A 30 9.57 15.80 -10.17
C ALA A 30 9.53 14.28 -9.99
N THR A 31 8.35 13.69 -10.15
CA THR A 31 8.13 12.24 -10.19
C THR A 31 7.76 11.82 -11.60
N GLU A 32 8.00 10.59 -11.98
CA GLU A 32 7.51 10.05 -13.25
C GLU A 32 6.05 9.61 -13.09
N ASP A 33 5.69 8.97 -11.96
CA ASP A 33 4.32 8.54 -11.69
C ASP A 33 3.84 8.92 -10.27
N ALA A 34 2.62 8.51 -9.90
CA ALA A 34 1.94 8.89 -8.65
C ALA A 34 2.14 7.89 -7.50
N TRP A 35 2.75 6.74 -7.74
CA TRP A 35 2.76 5.58 -6.84
C TRP A 35 3.80 5.69 -5.72
N ILE A 36 3.69 6.75 -4.89
CA ILE A 36 4.63 7.04 -3.79
C ILE A 36 4.70 5.93 -2.75
N ARG A 37 3.69 5.06 -2.66
CA ARG A 37 3.71 3.87 -1.79
C ARG A 37 4.90 3.00 -2.11
N ASP A 38 5.24 2.83 -3.38
CA ASP A 38 6.18 1.83 -3.85
C ASP A 38 7.60 2.35 -3.99
N TYR A 39 7.76 3.56 -4.48
CA TYR A 39 9.08 4.18 -4.60
C TYR A 39 9.44 5.13 -3.45
N GLY A 40 8.47 5.49 -2.60
CA GLY A 40 8.69 6.35 -1.45
C GLY A 40 9.45 5.67 -0.31
N PRO A 41 9.98 6.43 0.64
CA PRO A 41 10.65 5.84 1.79
C PRO A 41 9.65 5.20 2.75
N THR A 42 10.02 4.08 3.36
CA THR A 42 9.31 3.57 4.53
C THR A 42 9.81 4.33 5.76
N PHE A 43 8.91 4.99 6.47
CA PHE A 43 9.27 5.67 7.72
C PHE A 43 9.27 4.69 8.89
N VAL A 44 10.32 4.76 9.70
CA VAL A 44 10.44 3.99 10.94
C VAL A 44 10.63 4.94 12.12
N VAL A 45 10.15 4.53 13.29
CA VAL A 45 10.25 5.32 14.53
C VAL A 45 11.13 4.56 15.52
N LYS A 46 12.18 5.21 16.02
CA LYS A 46 12.98 4.69 17.09
C LYS A 46 12.20 4.68 18.42
N THR A 47 12.70 3.94 19.39
CA THR A 47 12.10 3.87 20.74
C THR A 47 12.06 5.21 21.46
N ASP A 48 12.95 6.14 21.12
CA ASP A 48 12.99 7.50 21.65
C ASP A 48 12.08 8.49 20.89
N GLY A 49 11.38 8.02 19.86
CA GLY A 49 10.45 8.82 19.04
C GLY A 49 11.09 9.51 17.84
N GLU A 50 12.39 9.35 17.61
CA GLU A 50 13.04 9.88 16.40
C GLU A 50 12.59 9.12 15.16
N LEU A 51 12.31 9.86 14.09
CA LEU A 51 12.02 9.30 12.77
C LEU A 51 13.30 8.98 12.00
N ALA A 52 13.23 7.92 11.21
CA ALA A 52 14.20 7.62 10.17
C ALA A 52 13.48 7.12 8.92
N MET A 53 14.17 7.14 7.81
CA MET A 53 13.72 6.60 6.52
C MET A 53 14.45 5.31 6.20
N VAL A 54 13.74 4.34 5.66
CA VAL A 54 14.32 3.19 4.97
C VAL A 54 14.06 3.38 3.49
N LYS A 55 15.13 3.51 2.71
CA LYS A 55 15.07 3.66 1.27
C LYS A 55 15.38 2.32 0.62
N TRP A 56 14.35 1.63 0.18
CA TRP A 56 14.47 0.42 -0.63
C TRP A 56 14.87 0.76 -2.07
N LYS A 57 15.41 -0.20 -2.81
CA LYS A 57 15.54 -0.02 -4.26
C LYS A 57 14.17 -0.20 -4.91
N PHE A 58 13.79 0.75 -5.75
CA PHE A 58 12.66 0.63 -6.65
C PHE A 58 13.15 0.31 -8.04
N ASN A 59 12.63 -0.77 -8.63
CA ASN A 59 13.01 -1.21 -9.98
C ASN A 59 11.81 -1.26 -10.93
N ALA A 60 10.81 -0.40 -10.71
CA ALA A 60 9.60 -0.32 -11.55
C ALA A 60 8.88 -1.68 -11.67
N TRP A 61 8.60 -2.29 -10.50
CA TRP A 61 7.88 -3.57 -10.34
C TRP A 61 8.48 -4.73 -11.13
N GLY A 62 9.80 -4.87 -11.03
CA GLY A 62 10.50 -5.95 -11.72
C GLY A 62 10.94 -5.57 -13.14
N GLU A 63 11.31 -4.31 -13.36
CA GLU A 63 11.81 -3.76 -14.63
C GLU A 63 10.75 -3.77 -15.75
N LYS A 64 9.45 -3.75 -15.37
CA LYS A 64 8.35 -3.73 -16.35
C LYS A 64 8.19 -2.37 -17.03
N TYR A 65 8.65 -1.27 -16.40
CA TYR A 65 8.46 0.11 -16.83
C TYR A 65 9.76 0.91 -16.74
N GLU A 66 10.60 0.83 -17.77
CA GLU A 66 11.94 1.48 -17.76
C GLU A 66 11.88 3.00 -17.57
N ASP A 67 10.83 3.65 -18.08
CA ASP A 67 10.60 5.09 -17.98
C ASP A 67 10.27 5.56 -16.55
N LEU A 68 9.89 4.62 -15.65
CA LEU A 68 9.57 4.92 -14.24
C LEU A 68 10.75 4.68 -13.29
N LEU A 69 11.86 4.14 -13.74
CA LEU A 69 13.04 3.86 -12.90
C LEU A 69 13.61 5.10 -12.19
N ASN A 70 13.40 6.29 -12.76
CA ASN A 70 13.83 7.54 -12.16
C ASN A 70 13.19 7.83 -10.81
N ASP A 71 12.01 7.27 -10.51
CA ASP A 71 11.34 7.47 -9.23
C ASP A 71 12.08 6.82 -8.06
N ASN A 72 13.00 5.89 -8.32
CA ASN A 72 13.92 5.35 -7.30
C ASN A 72 14.76 6.44 -6.57
N ARG A 73 14.88 7.65 -7.13
CA ARG A 73 15.58 8.78 -6.50
C ARG A 73 14.74 9.62 -5.54
N ILE A 74 13.42 9.47 -5.57
CA ILE A 74 12.48 10.33 -4.82
C ILE A 74 12.76 10.36 -3.31
N PRO A 75 13.11 9.24 -2.63
CA PRO A 75 13.46 9.30 -1.22
C PRO A 75 14.65 10.23 -0.90
N TYR A 76 15.63 10.34 -1.80
CA TYR A 76 16.75 11.28 -1.61
C TYR A 76 16.31 12.74 -1.74
N GLU A 77 15.45 13.03 -2.73
CA GLU A 77 14.90 14.38 -2.91
C GLU A 77 14.04 14.78 -1.71
N LEU A 78 13.21 13.86 -1.22
CA LEU A 78 12.40 14.08 -0.04
C LEU A 78 13.29 14.28 1.20
N ASN A 79 14.35 13.48 1.36
CA ASN A 79 15.26 13.60 2.51
C ASN A 79 16.11 14.88 2.53
N ARG A 80 16.32 15.54 1.39
CA ARG A 80 16.90 16.89 1.36
C ARG A 80 16.04 17.92 2.09
N ILE A 81 14.73 17.67 2.17
CA ILE A 81 13.76 18.52 2.85
C ILE A 81 13.59 18.11 4.30
N GLU A 82 13.38 16.80 4.54
CA GLU A 82 13.08 16.25 5.86
C GLU A 82 14.31 16.12 6.77
N ASN A 83 15.50 15.94 6.17
CA ASN A 83 16.79 15.80 6.87
C ASN A 83 16.77 14.75 7.98
N LEU A 84 16.28 13.55 7.67
CA LEU A 84 16.22 12.41 8.57
C LEU A 84 17.39 11.45 8.36
N PRO A 85 17.77 10.66 9.38
CA PRO A 85 18.60 9.48 9.16
C PRO A 85 17.96 8.57 8.10
N MET A 86 18.75 8.10 7.14
CA MET A 86 18.27 7.25 6.06
C MET A 86 19.11 5.98 5.98
N PHE A 87 18.43 4.84 5.99
CA PHE A 87 19.02 3.52 5.82
C PHE A 87 18.75 3.00 4.42
N GLU A 88 19.76 2.39 3.82
CA GLU A 88 19.70 1.85 2.46
C GLU A 88 20.03 0.34 2.49
N PRO A 89 19.03 -0.53 2.62
CA PRO A 89 19.24 -2.00 2.67
C PRO A 89 19.90 -2.56 1.42
N GLY A 90 19.66 -1.92 0.27
CA GLY A 90 20.25 -2.35 -1.01
C GLY A 90 19.45 -3.43 -1.74
N ILE A 91 18.33 -3.91 -1.20
CA ILE A 91 17.42 -4.84 -1.86
C ILE A 91 16.27 -4.11 -2.56
N VAL A 92 15.68 -4.73 -3.56
CA VAL A 92 14.45 -4.27 -4.21
C VAL A 92 13.27 -4.63 -3.33
N LEU A 93 12.46 -3.62 -3.00
CA LEU A 93 11.21 -3.78 -2.26
C LEU A 93 10.32 -2.56 -2.50
N GLU A 94 9.06 -2.79 -2.73
CA GLU A 94 8.02 -1.77 -2.83
C GLU A 94 7.23 -1.69 -1.50
N GLY A 95 6.85 -0.47 -1.08
CA GLY A 95 6.08 -0.29 0.15
C GLY A 95 4.70 -0.96 0.14
N GLY A 96 4.10 -1.16 -1.05
CA GLY A 96 2.85 -1.89 -1.22
C GLY A 96 2.98 -3.41 -1.05
N SER A 97 4.21 -3.94 -1.14
CA SER A 97 4.50 -5.36 -0.94
C SER A 97 4.56 -5.79 0.53
N ILE A 98 4.48 -4.84 1.47
CA ILE A 98 4.57 -5.11 2.91
C ILE A 98 3.42 -4.46 3.69
N GLU A 99 2.91 -5.14 4.72
CA GLU A 99 1.93 -4.62 5.66
C GLU A 99 2.34 -4.96 7.09
N VAL A 100 2.49 -3.96 7.96
CA VAL A 100 2.97 -4.13 9.33
C VAL A 100 1.89 -3.84 10.36
N ASN A 101 1.84 -4.60 11.46
CA ASN A 101 0.88 -4.38 12.55
C ASN A 101 1.38 -3.44 13.65
N GLY A 102 2.61 -2.92 13.56
CA GLY A 102 3.22 -2.12 14.61
C GLY A 102 3.49 -2.88 15.93
N ALA A 103 3.39 -4.21 15.91
CA ALA A 103 3.61 -5.11 17.06
C ALA A 103 4.57 -6.26 16.73
N GLY A 104 5.42 -6.06 15.72
CA GLY A 104 6.49 -6.99 15.36
C GLY A 104 6.13 -8.02 14.29
N ILE A 105 5.02 -7.86 13.58
CA ILE A 105 4.64 -8.76 12.48
C ILE A 105 4.52 -7.97 11.18
N VAL A 106 5.02 -8.55 10.09
CA VAL A 106 4.83 -8.09 8.72
C VAL A 106 4.17 -9.18 7.89
N LEU A 107 3.19 -8.79 7.06
CA LEU A 107 2.62 -9.62 5.99
C LEU A 107 3.27 -9.26 4.67
N THR A 108 3.46 -10.25 3.83
CA THR A 108 3.92 -10.11 2.44
C THR A 108 3.46 -11.29 1.61
N THR A 109 3.78 -11.32 0.31
CA THR A 109 3.44 -12.42 -0.59
C THR A 109 4.67 -13.12 -1.15
N GLU A 110 4.55 -14.42 -1.39
CA GLU A 110 5.56 -15.20 -2.09
C GLU A 110 5.70 -14.73 -3.54
N GLN A 111 4.58 -14.45 -4.20
CA GLN A 111 4.54 -14.02 -5.59
C GLN A 111 5.37 -12.75 -5.82
N CYS A 112 5.36 -11.79 -4.88
CA CYS A 112 6.10 -10.54 -5.01
C CYS A 112 7.56 -10.69 -4.55
N LEU A 113 7.79 -10.90 -3.25
CA LEU A 113 9.15 -10.79 -2.72
C LEU A 113 10.07 -11.97 -3.09
N LEU A 114 9.52 -13.13 -3.45
CA LEU A 114 10.29 -14.26 -3.97
C LEU A 114 10.34 -14.30 -5.50
N ASN A 115 9.77 -13.30 -6.18
CA ASN A 115 9.85 -13.20 -7.63
C ASN A 115 11.31 -12.91 -8.04
N ARG A 116 11.77 -13.63 -9.07
CA ARG A 116 13.13 -13.47 -9.57
C ARG A 116 13.41 -12.09 -10.19
N ASN A 117 12.36 -11.35 -10.52
CA ASN A 117 12.47 -9.97 -11.03
C ASN A 117 12.72 -8.91 -9.93
N ARG A 118 12.81 -9.32 -8.66
CA ARG A 118 13.16 -8.45 -7.53
C ARG A 118 14.59 -8.71 -7.06
N ASN A 119 14.80 -9.82 -6.32
CA ASN A 119 16.07 -10.14 -5.67
C ASN A 119 16.45 -11.59 -5.97
N PRO A 120 16.87 -11.94 -7.21
CA PRO A 120 17.08 -13.33 -7.63
C PRO A 120 18.17 -14.06 -6.84
N GLU A 121 19.10 -13.32 -6.22
CA GLU A 121 20.23 -13.87 -5.45
C GLU A 121 19.89 -14.10 -3.97
N LEU A 122 18.71 -13.66 -3.49
CA LEU A 122 18.32 -13.78 -2.09
C LEU A 122 17.38 -14.95 -1.88
N SER A 123 17.63 -15.70 -0.79
CA SER A 123 16.70 -16.70 -0.29
C SER A 123 15.56 -16.05 0.51
N ARG A 124 14.51 -16.82 0.81
CA ARG A 124 13.44 -16.40 1.72
C ARG A 124 14.01 -15.94 3.07
N GLU A 125 14.95 -16.69 3.64
CA GLU A 125 15.57 -16.37 4.92
C GLU A 125 16.33 -15.03 4.87
N ASP A 126 17.04 -14.76 3.77
CA ASP A 126 17.73 -13.49 3.58
C ASP A 126 16.74 -12.32 3.56
N ILE A 127 15.64 -12.46 2.80
CA ILE A 127 14.58 -11.43 2.72
C ILE A 127 13.95 -11.21 4.11
N GLU A 128 13.63 -12.28 4.84
CA GLU A 128 13.10 -12.18 6.21
C GLU A 128 14.06 -11.44 7.15
N ASN A 129 15.37 -11.69 7.02
CA ASN A 129 16.37 -10.98 7.82
C ASN A 129 16.40 -9.48 7.50
N TYR A 130 16.34 -9.09 6.21
CA TYR A 130 16.19 -7.68 5.82
C TYR A 130 14.93 -7.05 6.42
N LEU A 131 13.78 -7.73 6.35
CA LEU A 131 12.54 -7.22 6.93
C LEU A 131 12.64 -7.05 8.45
N LYS A 132 13.24 -8.02 9.15
CA LYS A 132 13.46 -7.96 10.61
C LYS A 132 14.38 -6.80 11.00
N ASP A 133 15.50 -6.66 10.30
CA ASP A 133 16.52 -5.65 10.62
C ASP A 133 16.05 -4.22 10.37
N TYR A 134 15.33 -3.98 9.27
CA TYR A 134 14.97 -2.64 8.85
C TYR A 134 13.56 -2.19 9.23
N LEU A 135 12.64 -3.12 9.49
CA LEU A 135 11.27 -2.81 9.92
C LEU A 135 11.03 -3.06 11.42
N SER A 136 12.04 -3.57 12.15
CA SER A 136 11.93 -3.94 13.57
C SER A 136 10.79 -4.92 13.83
N VAL A 137 10.62 -5.89 12.94
CA VAL A 137 9.65 -7.00 13.08
C VAL A 137 10.35 -8.27 13.54
N SER A 138 9.62 -9.12 14.27
CA SER A 138 10.13 -10.40 14.75
C SER A 138 9.63 -11.58 13.93
N SER A 139 8.56 -11.38 13.16
CA SER A 139 7.90 -12.44 12.38
C SER A 139 7.44 -11.93 11.03
N VAL A 140 7.59 -12.79 10.03
CA VAL A 140 7.10 -12.57 8.65
C VAL A 140 6.05 -13.62 8.35
N VAL A 141 4.87 -13.20 7.92
CA VAL A 141 3.79 -14.08 7.47
C VAL A 141 3.67 -13.95 5.96
N TRP A 142 3.84 -15.07 5.28
CA TRP A 142 3.83 -15.16 3.84
C TRP A 142 2.46 -15.62 3.33
N LEU A 143 1.83 -14.79 2.51
CA LEU A 143 0.70 -15.18 1.68
C LEU A 143 1.19 -15.67 0.31
N LYS A 144 0.31 -16.16 -0.54
CA LYS A 144 0.68 -16.77 -1.82
C LYS A 144 0.67 -15.76 -2.94
N GLU A 145 -0.45 -15.61 -3.59
CA GLU A 145 -0.61 -14.85 -4.82
C GLU A 145 -1.54 -13.65 -4.61
N GLY A 146 -1.37 -12.63 -5.45
CA GLY A 146 -2.20 -11.45 -5.49
C GLY A 146 -3.52 -11.65 -6.23
N ILE A 147 -4.24 -10.55 -6.44
CA ILE A 147 -5.49 -10.55 -7.19
C ILE A 147 -5.23 -10.50 -8.70
N VAL A 148 -6.16 -11.02 -9.47
CA VAL A 148 -6.10 -10.97 -10.93
C VAL A 148 -6.18 -9.53 -11.42
N GLY A 149 -5.32 -9.18 -12.36
CA GLY A 149 -5.18 -7.82 -12.92
C GLY A 149 -4.10 -6.98 -12.24
N ASP A 150 -3.54 -7.45 -11.12
CA ASP A 150 -2.43 -6.80 -10.46
C ASP A 150 -1.11 -7.09 -11.18
N ASP A 151 -0.47 -6.03 -11.67
CA ASP A 151 0.80 -6.09 -12.39
C ASP A 151 2.02 -5.91 -11.47
N THR A 152 1.81 -5.74 -10.17
CA THR A 152 2.88 -5.60 -9.18
C THR A 152 3.46 -6.93 -8.70
N ASP A 153 2.97 -8.04 -9.25
CA ASP A 153 3.27 -9.41 -8.82
C ASP A 153 2.73 -9.73 -7.41
N GLY A 154 1.52 -9.26 -7.10
CA GLY A 154 0.80 -9.65 -5.89
C GLY A 154 1.16 -8.80 -4.66
N HIS A 155 1.01 -7.50 -4.73
CA HIS A 155 1.15 -6.64 -3.57
C HIS A 155 0.14 -6.98 -2.47
N ILE A 156 0.63 -7.00 -1.23
CA ILE A 156 -0.17 -7.34 -0.04
C ILE A 156 -1.28 -6.33 0.24
N ASP A 157 -1.09 -5.07 -0.13
CA ASP A 157 -2.01 -3.98 0.15
C ASP A 157 -3.32 -4.05 -0.65
N ASP A 158 -3.39 -4.91 -1.67
CA ASP A 158 -4.61 -5.28 -2.37
C ASP A 158 -5.29 -6.55 -1.82
N ILE A 159 -4.62 -7.27 -0.89
CA ILE A 159 -5.06 -8.56 -0.39
C ILE A 159 -5.46 -8.48 1.09
N ALA A 160 -4.58 -7.96 1.95
CA ALA A 160 -4.76 -8.04 3.39
C ALA A 160 -4.18 -6.84 4.13
N ARG A 161 -4.94 -6.29 5.08
CA ARG A 161 -4.56 -5.11 5.85
C ARG A 161 -4.84 -5.30 7.34
N PHE A 162 -3.91 -4.88 8.18
CA PHE A 162 -4.16 -4.84 9.62
C PHE A 162 -5.15 -3.73 9.98
N VAL A 163 -6.12 -4.05 10.82
CA VAL A 163 -7.04 -3.08 11.43
C VAL A 163 -6.72 -2.84 12.91
N ASP A 164 -6.05 -3.79 13.51
CA ASP A 164 -5.40 -3.70 14.82
C ASP A 164 -4.22 -4.71 14.90
N ARG A 165 -3.65 -4.91 16.10
CA ARG A 165 -2.46 -5.77 16.28
C ARG A 165 -2.69 -7.24 15.96
N GLU A 166 -3.92 -7.72 16.07
CA GLU A 166 -4.29 -9.14 15.99
C GLU A 166 -5.37 -9.42 14.95
N THR A 167 -5.96 -8.37 14.36
CA THR A 167 -7.06 -8.48 13.40
C THR A 167 -6.64 -8.00 12.03
N VAL A 168 -6.92 -8.81 11.02
CA VAL A 168 -6.65 -8.54 9.60
C VAL A 168 -7.96 -8.54 8.83
N VAL A 169 -8.21 -7.53 8.00
CA VAL A 169 -9.19 -7.65 6.92
C VAL A 169 -8.50 -8.28 5.73
N CYS A 170 -9.14 -9.27 5.11
CA CYS A 170 -8.64 -9.97 3.94
C CYS A 170 -9.65 -9.87 2.82
N ALA A 171 -9.22 -9.43 1.65
CA ALA A 171 -10.03 -9.48 0.44
C ALA A 171 -10.55 -10.91 0.23
N PHE A 172 -11.82 -11.04 -0.10
CA PHE A 172 -12.46 -12.34 -0.26
C PHE A 172 -13.53 -12.29 -1.34
N GLU A 173 -13.43 -13.23 -2.27
CA GLU A 173 -14.44 -13.42 -3.31
C GLU A 173 -15.33 -14.60 -2.95
N ASP A 174 -16.64 -14.33 -2.82
CA ASP A 174 -17.62 -15.34 -2.43
C ASP A 174 -18.08 -16.20 -3.63
N ASP A 175 -17.97 -15.70 -4.88
CA ASP A 175 -18.38 -16.43 -6.09
C ASP A 175 -17.28 -17.42 -6.51
N PRO A 176 -17.56 -18.75 -6.44
CA PRO A 176 -16.55 -19.77 -6.80
C PRO A 176 -16.24 -19.82 -8.30
N SER A 177 -16.98 -19.09 -9.15
CA SER A 177 -16.67 -18.97 -10.57
C SER A 177 -15.77 -17.79 -10.91
N ASP A 178 -15.50 -16.88 -9.95
CA ASP A 178 -14.59 -15.77 -10.12
C ASP A 178 -13.13 -16.23 -10.00
N GLU A 179 -12.27 -15.72 -10.85
CA GLU A 179 -10.82 -16.06 -10.90
C GLU A 179 -10.09 -15.78 -9.58
N ASN A 180 -10.55 -14.82 -8.79
CA ASN A 180 -9.98 -14.49 -7.49
C ASN A 180 -10.41 -15.42 -6.35
N HIS A 181 -11.43 -16.28 -6.55
CA HIS A 181 -12.01 -17.04 -5.45
C HIS A 181 -11.00 -17.95 -4.74
N GLU A 182 -10.33 -18.83 -5.48
CA GLU A 182 -9.39 -19.80 -4.88
C GLU A 182 -8.14 -19.11 -4.33
N LEU A 183 -7.60 -18.11 -5.04
CA LEU A 183 -6.42 -17.33 -4.60
C LEU A 183 -6.67 -16.64 -3.25
N LEU A 184 -7.78 -15.92 -3.14
CA LEU A 184 -8.11 -15.19 -1.92
C LEU A 184 -8.53 -16.11 -0.77
N LYS A 185 -9.17 -17.23 -1.06
CA LYS A 185 -9.51 -18.26 -0.08
C LYS A 185 -8.25 -18.90 0.52
N GLU A 186 -7.25 -19.21 -0.29
CA GLU A 186 -5.96 -19.72 0.21
C GLU A 186 -5.31 -18.70 1.16
N ASN A 187 -5.21 -17.45 0.76
CA ASN A 187 -4.64 -16.38 1.58
C ASN A 187 -5.42 -16.18 2.89
N PHE A 188 -6.74 -16.24 2.83
CA PHE A 188 -7.61 -16.14 4.02
C PHE A 188 -7.34 -17.28 5.02
N GLU A 189 -7.20 -18.51 4.55
CA GLU A 189 -6.93 -19.67 5.43
C GLU A 189 -5.50 -19.61 5.99
N LEU A 190 -4.50 -19.13 5.24
CA LEU A 190 -3.13 -18.92 5.74
C LEU A 190 -3.10 -17.90 6.88
N LEU A 191 -3.82 -16.78 6.75
CA LEU A 191 -3.94 -15.79 7.82
C LEU A 191 -4.57 -16.37 9.09
N LYS A 192 -5.62 -17.18 8.97
CA LYS A 192 -6.25 -17.88 10.11
C LYS A 192 -5.28 -18.86 10.78
N GLN A 193 -4.54 -19.63 9.98
CA GLN A 193 -3.54 -20.57 10.48
C GLN A 193 -2.40 -19.84 11.20
N SER A 194 -2.11 -18.61 10.82
CA SER A 194 -1.13 -17.75 11.50
C SER A 194 -1.64 -17.15 12.82
N GLY A 195 -2.87 -17.45 13.20
CA GLY A 195 -3.45 -17.09 14.50
C GLY A 195 -4.17 -15.74 14.53
N PHE A 196 -4.35 -15.06 13.39
CA PHE A 196 -5.08 -13.80 13.33
C PHE A 196 -6.59 -13.99 13.39
N ARG A 197 -7.29 -13.01 13.94
CA ARG A 197 -8.69 -12.79 13.67
C ARG A 197 -8.82 -12.22 12.26
N VAL A 198 -9.41 -12.99 11.33
CA VAL A 198 -9.53 -12.57 9.94
C VAL A 198 -10.96 -12.20 9.61
N ILE A 199 -11.16 -11.00 9.08
CA ILE A 199 -12.45 -10.48 8.65
C ILE A 199 -12.48 -10.46 7.12
N ARG A 200 -13.48 -11.06 6.52
CA ARG A 200 -13.67 -11.02 5.07
C ARG A 200 -14.06 -9.62 4.61
N LEU A 201 -13.28 -9.05 3.71
CA LEU A 201 -13.62 -7.83 3.00
C LEU A 201 -14.03 -8.24 1.57
N PRO A 202 -15.25 -7.95 1.12
CA PRO A 202 -15.71 -8.42 -0.17
C PRO A 202 -14.87 -7.86 -1.31
N MET A 203 -14.85 -8.55 -2.45
CA MET A 203 -14.33 -7.98 -3.70
C MET A 203 -15.41 -7.16 -4.41
N PRO A 204 -15.04 -6.17 -5.25
CA PRO A 204 -16.00 -5.41 -6.05
C PRO A 204 -16.52 -6.18 -7.27
N GLY A 205 -16.21 -7.49 -7.38
CA GLY A 205 -16.52 -8.28 -8.55
C GLY A 205 -15.63 -7.90 -9.75
N PHE A 206 -16.13 -8.06 -10.97
CA PHE A 206 -15.36 -7.68 -12.16
C PHE A 206 -15.37 -6.16 -12.35
N VAL A 207 -14.20 -5.57 -12.29
CA VAL A 207 -13.91 -4.19 -12.69
C VAL A 207 -12.88 -4.26 -13.81
N GLY A 208 -13.19 -3.72 -14.96
CA GLY A 208 -12.30 -3.83 -16.13
C GLY A 208 -12.99 -3.40 -17.43
N ASP A 209 -12.31 -3.65 -18.53
CA ASP A 209 -12.76 -3.34 -19.88
C ASP A 209 -12.41 -4.48 -20.86
N ASP A 210 -12.45 -4.20 -22.18
CA ASP A 210 -12.11 -5.17 -23.23
C ASP A 210 -10.64 -5.62 -23.20
N GLN A 211 -9.76 -4.95 -22.45
CA GLN A 211 -8.36 -5.31 -22.29
C GLN A 211 -8.14 -6.28 -21.12
N GLY A 212 -9.08 -6.36 -20.21
CA GLY A 212 -9.03 -7.29 -19.09
C GLY A 212 -9.53 -6.73 -17.77
N ARG A 213 -9.30 -7.51 -16.70
CA ARG A 213 -9.65 -7.16 -15.33
C ARG A 213 -8.61 -6.21 -14.74
N LEU A 214 -9.08 -5.20 -14.05
CA LEU A 214 -8.25 -4.25 -13.29
C LEU A 214 -8.12 -4.70 -11.83
N PRO A 215 -7.03 -4.34 -11.12
CA PRO A 215 -6.77 -4.73 -9.74
C PRO A 215 -7.60 -3.91 -8.74
N ALA A 216 -8.90 -4.03 -8.83
CA ALA A 216 -9.82 -3.33 -7.96
C ALA A 216 -9.98 -4.08 -6.63
N SER A 217 -9.55 -3.48 -5.53
CA SER A 217 -9.69 -4.03 -4.19
C SER A 217 -10.04 -2.95 -3.17
N TYR A 218 -11.01 -3.26 -2.29
CA TYR A 218 -11.29 -2.41 -1.14
C TYR A 218 -10.20 -2.47 -0.08
N ALA A 219 -9.28 -3.44 -0.13
CA ALA A 219 -8.13 -3.52 0.78
C ALA A 219 -7.12 -2.38 0.54
N ASN A 220 -7.14 -1.75 -0.62
CA ASN A 220 -6.28 -0.60 -0.95
C ASN A 220 -6.75 0.71 -0.29
N PHE A 221 -7.26 0.65 0.95
CA PHE A 221 -7.66 1.81 1.74
C PHE A 221 -6.49 2.46 2.46
N TYR A 222 -6.60 3.76 2.74
CA TYR A 222 -5.61 4.51 3.52
C TYR A 222 -6.10 4.74 4.96
N ILE A 223 -5.21 4.48 5.93
CA ILE A 223 -5.48 4.67 7.36
C ILE A 223 -4.94 6.04 7.79
N GLY A 224 -5.82 7.03 7.91
CA GLY A 224 -5.48 8.34 8.47
C GLY A 224 -5.87 8.45 9.95
N ASN A 225 -5.40 9.51 10.63
CA ASN A 225 -5.66 9.71 12.06
C ASN A 225 -7.14 9.86 12.39
N GLY A 226 -7.89 10.60 11.58
CA GLY A 226 -9.31 10.90 11.80
C GLY A 226 -10.26 10.21 10.83
N ALA A 227 -9.74 9.58 9.79
CA ALA A 227 -10.55 8.93 8.77
C ALA A 227 -9.82 7.76 8.11
N ILE A 228 -10.61 6.81 7.63
CA ILE A 228 -10.19 5.75 6.73
C ILE A 228 -10.73 6.13 5.35
N VAL A 229 -9.87 6.21 4.36
CA VAL A 229 -10.25 6.55 2.98
C VAL A 229 -10.27 5.26 2.17
N VAL A 230 -11.43 4.91 1.62
CA VAL A 230 -11.71 3.61 1.01
C VAL A 230 -12.03 3.78 -0.46
N PRO A 231 -11.36 3.06 -1.38
CA PRO A 231 -11.71 3.12 -2.79
C PRO A 231 -13.12 2.51 -3.01
N GLN A 232 -13.86 3.06 -3.95
CA GLN A 232 -15.15 2.57 -4.42
C GLN A 232 -15.13 2.45 -5.94
N PHE A 233 -15.86 1.48 -6.46
CA PHE A 233 -15.82 1.11 -7.87
C PHE A 233 -17.20 1.15 -8.55
N GLY A 234 -18.21 1.72 -7.88
CA GLY A 234 -19.59 1.76 -8.37
C GLY A 234 -20.30 0.40 -8.29
N HIS A 235 -19.83 -0.49 -7.42
CA HIS A 235 -20.33 -1.84 -7.28
C HIS A 235 -21.27 -1.99 -6.07
N ALA A 236 -22.14 -3.01 -6.09
CA ALA A 236 -23.07 -3.29 -4.98
C ALA A 236 -22.37 -3.54 -3.64
N ASN A 237 -21.14 -4.04 -3.66
CA ASN A 237 -20.32 -4.29 -2.46
C ASN A 237 -19.66 -3.03 -1.88
N ASP A 238 -19.70 -1.87 -2.55
CA ASP A 238 -19.08 -0.63 -2.03
C ASP A 238 -19.58 -0.32 -0.62
N GLN A 239 -20.90 -0.34 -0.41
CA GLN A 239 -21.46 -0.02 0.91
C GLN A 239 -21.10 -1.08 1.95
N ARG A 240 -21.12 -2.38 1.58
CA ARG A 240 -20.75 -3.48 2.46
C ARG A 240 -19.30 -3.36 2.94
N ALA A 241 -18.37 -2.98 2.06
CA ALA A 241 -16.97 -2.75 2.41
C ALA A 241 -16.83 -1.59 3.40
N LEU A 242 -17.54 -0.47 3.18
CA LEU A 242 -17.54 0.67 4.11
C LEU A 242 -18.08 0.29 5.50
N ASP A 243 -19.15 -0.52 5.56
CA ASP A 243 -19.75 -0.93 6.83
C ASP A 243 -18.82 -1.85 7.63
N ILE A 244 -18.17 -2.82 6.97
CA ILE A 244 -17.16 -3.69 7.59
C ILE A 244 -16.00 -2.85 8.16
N LEU A 245 -15.46 -1.90 7.39
CA LEU A 245 -14.36 -1.05 7.85
C LEU A 245 -14.81 -0.09 8.98
N ARG A 246 -16.07 0.32 9.00
CA ARG A 246 -16.62 1.12 10.11
C ARG A 246 -16.62 0.34 11.43
N ASP A 247 -16.96 -0.95 11.38
CA ASP A 247 -16.90 -1.82 12.54
C ASP A 247 -15.45 -2.08 13.00
N CYS A 248 -14.51 -2.14 12.06
CA CYS A 248 -13.07 -2.33 12.36
C CYS A 248 -12.41 -1.09 12.96
N PHE A 249 -12.87 0.12 12.62
CA PHE A 249 -12.25 1.37 13.06
C PHE A 249 -13.22 2.27 13.85
N PRO A 250 -13.67 1.83 15.03
CA PRO A 250 -14.57 2.63 15.85
C PRO A 250 -13.91 3.98 16.20
N GLY A 251 -14.65 5.06 16.01
CA GLY A 251 -14.19 6.43 16.28
C GLY A 251 -13.45 7.11 15.11
N ARG A 252 -13.23 6.44 13.99
CA ARG A 252 -12.74 7.04 12.76
C ARG A 252 -13.86 7.18 11.73
N ARG A 253 -13.84 8.27 10.97
CA ARG A 253 -14.78 8.45 9.87
C ARG A 253 -14.38 7.57 8.68
N ILE A 254 -15.32 6.80 8.14
CA ILE A 254 -15.11 6.05 6.92
C ILE A 254 -15.56 6.90 5.73
N VAL A 255 -14.68 7.10 4.77
CA VAL A 255 -14.90 7.95 3.60
C VAL A 255 -14.68 7.13 2.35
N GLY A 256 -15.74 6.85 1.61
CA GLY A 256 -15.65 6.22 0.30
C GLY A 256 -15.26 7.26 -0.77
N VAL A 257 -14.38 6.89 -1.66
CA VAL A 257 -13.92 7.71 -2.80
C VAL A 257 -14.06 6.90 -4.08
N ASN A 258 -14.74 7.47 -5.07
CA ASN A 258 -14.86 6.83 -6.37
C ASN A 258 -13.48 6.75 -7.05
N CYS A 259 -13.00 5.53 -7.26
CA CYS A 259 -11.71 5.21 -7.88
C CYS A 259 -11.84 4.51 -9.23
N THR A 260 -13.04 4.52 -9.86
CA THR A 260 -13.26 3.86 -11.16
C THR A 260 -12.34 4.37 -12.26
N ALA A 261 -11.99 5.66 -12.25
CA ALA A 261 -11.02 6.22 -13.18
C ALA A 261 -9.57 5.97 -12.75
N MET A 262 -9.31 5.96 -11.43
CA MET A 262 -7.97 5.84 -10.89
C MET A 262 -7.40 4.43 -11.08
N VAL A 263 -8.23 3.40 -10.93
CA VAL A 263 -7.83 1.99 -11.04
C VAL A 263 -7.34 1.59 -12.42
N HIS A 264 -7.64 2.37 -13.47
CA HIS A 264 -7.03 2.20 -14.79
C HIS A 264 -5.52 2.43 -14.81
N GLY A 265 -4.97 3.13 -13.81
CA GLY A 265 -3.53 3.24 -13.57
C GLY A 265 -2.96 2.08 -12.78
N LEU A 266 -3.74 1.01 -12.55
CA LEU A 266 -3.37 -0.23 -11.86
C LEU A 266 -3.11 -0.07 -10.35
N GLY A 267 -3.64 0.99 -9.74
CA GLY A 267 -3.58 1.24 -8.30
C GLY A 267 -4.67 2.19 -7.83
N THR A 268 -4.80 2.35 -6.51
CA THR A 268 -5.77 3.28 -5.93
C THR A 268 -5.20 4.09 -4.75
N ILE A 269 -5.95 4.28 -3.69
CA ILE A 269 -5.67 5.26 -2.63
C ILE A 269 -4.41 4.94 -1.84
N HIS A 270 -4.21 3.67 -1.45
CA HIS A 270 -3.04 3.28 -0.70
C HIS A 270 -1.78 3.41 -1.55
N CYS A 271 -1.82 2.96 -2.80
CA CYS A 271 -0.69 3.01 -3.73
C CYS A 271 -0.16 4.43 -3.97
N CYS A 272 -1.03 5.45 -3.97
CA CYS A 272 -0.64 6.86 -4.16
C CYS A 272 -0.41 7.63 -2.85
N SER A 273 -0.30 6.93 -1.73
CA SER A 273 -0.11 7.55 -0.41
C SER A 273 1.02 6.91 0.37
N GLN A 274 1.69 7.70 1.23
CA GLN A 274 2.70 7.21 2.17
C GLN A 274 2.53 7.92 3.50
N GLN A 275 2.48 7.15 4.59
CA GLN A 275 2.39 7.71 5.92
C GLN A 275 3.75 8.14 6.46
N GLU A 276 3.81 9.34 6.99
CA GLU A 276 4.88 9.79 7.84
C GLU A 276 4.38 9.83 9.29
N PRO A 277 4.90 9.00 10.20
CA PRO A 277 4.52 9.03 11.61
C PRO A 277 4.87 10.38 12.25
N ARG A 278 4.00 10.86 13.15
CA ARG A 278 4.28 12.11 13.86
C ARG A 278 5.51 11.94 14.75
N ARG A 279 6.45 12.87 14.66
CA ARG A 279 7.56 12.98 15.62
C ARG A 279 6.97 13.21 17.01
N THR A 280 7.33 12.37 17.96
CA THR A 280 7.03 12.64 19.38
C THR A 280 8.06 13.61 19.91
N ALA A 281 7.59 14.75 20.41
CA ALA A 281 8.45 15.78 21.00
C ALA A 281 9.00 15.31 22.34
#